data_14067459f6d4ae3fc46691927fe610b7
#
_entry.id   14067459f6d4ae3fc46691927fe610b7
#
_cell.length_a   1.000
_cell.length_b   1.000
_cell.length_c   1.000
_cell.angle_alpha   90.00
_cell.angle_beta   90.00
_cell.angle_gamma   90.00
#
_symmetry.space_group_name_H-M   'P 1'
#
loop_
_entity.id
_entity.type
_entity.pdbx_description
1 polymer ?
#
loop_
_entity_poly.entity_id
_entity_poly.type
_entity_poly.pdbx_seq_one_letter_code
_entity_poly.pdbx_strand_id
1 'polypeptide(L)'
;ISKIVESEFGFHIIQLIDRQGERINVRHIILQPKISDSEREAAIHRLDSIRQYILDQEMTFEDAAYYFSTDKQTRNNGGLMSGKNGDSRIEKAEIEGDMAKQVNRMKVGEISEPFVSKSEAREEYKIIKVKAFYPQHKANLEDDWQIFEMLLKNEKQMDKLEKWIKEKIELIKSWFQK
;
A
#
# COMPACT_ATOMS: atom_id res chain seq x y z
N ILE A 1 32.47 -6.53 -8.38
CA ILE A 1 31.63 -7.14 -7.33
C ILE A 1 31.57 -6.17 -6.18
N SER A 2 30.37 -5.89 -5.67
CA SER A 2 30.16 -4.98 -4.52
C SER A 2 30.64 -5.61 -3.21
N LYS A 3 30.78 -4.76 -2.16
CA LYS A 3 30.67 -5.22 -0.78
C LYS A 3 29.23 -5.69 -0.51
N ILE A 4 28.99 -6.23 0.67
CA ILE A 4 27.63 -6.60 1.10
C ILE A 4 26.80 -5.30 1.19
N VAL A 5 25.67 -5.29 0.50
CA VAL A 5 24.68 -4.20 0.51
C VAL A 5 23.45 -4.70 1.23
N GLU A 6 23.03 -4.00 2.27
CA GLU A 6 21.81 -4.29 3.02
C GLU A 6 20.63 -3.52 2.41
N SER A 7 19.49 -4.21 2.29
CA SER A 7 18.22 -3.62 1.88
C SER A 7 17.08 -4.24 2.71
N GLU A 8 15.87 -3.74 2.55
CA GLU A 8 14.68 -4.32 3.18
C GLU A 8 14.39 -5.77 2.73
N PHE A 9 15.00 -6.22 1.62
CA PHE A 9 14.86 -7.59 1.11
C PHE A 9 15.96 -8.54 1.59
N GLY A 10 16.98 -8.06 2.29
CA GLY A 10 18.08 -8.85 2.80
C GLY A 10 19.47 -8.33 2.42
N PHE A 11 20.44 -9.22 2.44
CA PHE A 11 21.85 -8.92 2.11
C PHE A 11 22.13 -9.29 0.66
N HIS A 12 22.74 -8.36 -0.08
CA HIS A 12 23.02 -8.51 -1.50
C HIS A 12 24.52 -8.44 -1.77
N ILE A 13 24.98 -9.25 -2.71
CA ILE A 13 26.26 -9.10 -3.38
C ILE A 13 25.94 -8.86 -4.86
N ILE A 14 26.38 -7.73 -5.40
CA ILE A 14 26.03 -7.26 -6.73
C ILE A 14 27.26 -7.25 -7.63
N GLN A 15 27.14 -7.80 -8.84
CA GLN A 15 28.13 -7.75 -9.88
C GLN A 15 27.61 -6.87 -11.04
N LEU A 16 28.32 -5.80 -11.34
CA LEU A 16 28.11 -5.05 -12.56
C LEU A 16 28.69 -5.86 -13.75
N ILE A 17 27.88 -6.09 -14.78
CA ILE A 17 28.27 -6.76 -16.00
C ILE A 17 28.65 -5.74 -17.06
N ASP A 18 27.78 -4.74 -17.28
CA ASP A 18 27.93 -3.71 -18.30
C ASP A 18 27.21 -2.43 -17.90
N ARG A 19 27.68 -1.31 -18.47
CA ARG A 19 27.06 0.00 -18.29
C ARG A 19 27.05 0.76 -19.62
N GLN A 20 25.86 1.17 -20.05
CA GLN A 20 25.65 1.98 -21.25
C GLN A 20 24.90 3.27 -20.88
N GLY A 21 25.63 4.34 -20.62
CA GLY A 21 25.06 5.59 -20.13
C GLY A 21 24.39 5.41 -18.77
N GLU A 22 23.07 5.65 -18.70
CA GLU A 22 22.28 5.46 -17.47
C GLU A 22 21.76 4.02 -17.29
N ARG A 23 21.84 3.19 -18.34
CA ARG A 23 21.44 1.79 -18.25
C ARG A 23 22.57 0.94 -17.71
N ILE A 24 22.25 0.12 -16.70
CA ILE A 24 23.17 -0.84 -16.10
C ILE A 24 22.65 -2.25 -16.23
N ASN A 25 23.55 -3.17 -16.52
CA ASN A 25 23.27 -4.61 -16.49
C ASN A 25 24.00 -5.20 -15.29
N VAL A 26 23.26 -5.78 -14.36
CA VAL A 26 23.79 -6.34 -13.13
C VAL A 26 23.23 -7.73 -12.88
N ARG A 27 23.98 -8.55 -12.13
CA ARG A 27 23.47 -9.75 -11.49
C ARG A 27 23.71 -9.65 -9.99
N HIS A 28 22.85 -10.27 -9.19
CA HIS A 28 23.03 -10.27 -7.75
C HIS A 28 22.77 -11.64 -7.14
N ILE A 29 23.32 -11.83 -5.95
CA ILE A 29 22.97 -12.90 -5.03
C ILE A 29 22.29 -12.22 -3.85
N ILE A 30 21.12 -12.70 -3.47
CA ILE A 30 20.39 -12.25 -2.28
C ILE A 30 20.40 -13.35 -1.22
N LEU A 31 20.68 -12.98 0.01
CA LEU A 31 20.53 -13.83 1.18
C LEU A 31 19.51 -13.19 2.13
N GLN A 32 18.43 -13.89 2.37
CA GLN A 32 17.42 -13.48 3.36
C GLN A 32 17.64 -14.25 4.66
N PRO A 33 17.91 -13.56 5.79
CA PRO A 33 17.98 -14.23 7.08
C PRO A 33 16.64 -14.87 7.41
N LYS A 34 16.68 -16.08 7.94
CA LYS A 34 15.47 -16.71 8.48
C LYS A 34 15.18 -16.12 9.85
N ILE A 35 13.93 -15.70 10.06
CA ILE A 35 13.46 -15.25 11.36
C ILE A 35 13.38 -16.46 12.29
N SER A 36 13.99 -16.39 13.46
CA SER A 36 13.94 -17.44 14.48
C SER A 36 12.56 -17.51 15.14
N ASP A 37 12.21 -18.64 15.71
CA ASP A 37 10.94 -18.80 16.41
C ASP A 37 10.82 -17.84 17.61
N SER A 38 11.92 -17.57 18.31
CA SER A 38 11.95 -16.60 19.41
C SER A 38 11.68 -15.16 18.94
N GLU A 39 12.15 -14.77 17.76
CA GLU A 39 11.86 -13.45 17.18
C GLU A 39 10.40 -13.34 16.75
N ARG A 40 9.82 -14.44 16.25
CA ARG A 40 8.38 -14.51 15.91
C ARG A 40 7.52 -14.32 17.15
N GLU A 41 7.83 -15.07 18.22
CA GLU A 41 7.11 -14.95 19.49
C GLU A 41 7.24 -13.54 20.07
N ALA A 42 8.43 -12.96 20.05
CA ALA A 42 8.64 -11.59 20.51
C ALA A 42 7.83 -10.56 19.71
N ALA A 43 7.73 -10.73 18.40
CA ALA A 43 6.92 -9.85 17.55
C ALA A 43 5.42 -9.96 17.86
N ILE A 44 4.91 -11.18 18.05
CA ILE A 44 3.50 -11.43 18.43
C ILE A 44 3.21 -10.83 19.79
N HIS A 45 4.05 -11.08 20.82
CA HIS A 45 3.87 -10.50 22.15
C HIS A 45 3.88 -8.98 22.14
N ARG A 46 4.77 -8.37 21.36
CA ARG A 46 4.81 -6.91 21.20
C ARG A 46 3.52 -6.35 20.62
N LEU A 47 3.01 -6.99 19.57
CA LEU A 47 1.74 -6.57 18.94
C LEU A 47 0.55 -6.79 19.86
N ASP A 48 0.54 -7.87 20.64
CA ASP A 48 -0.51 -8.12 21.62
C ASP A 48 -0.51 -7.08 22.74
N SER A 49 0.67 -6.68 23.24
CA SER A 49 0.80 -5.59 24.21
C SER A 49 0.27 -4.27 23.64
N ILE A 50 0.61 -3.93 22.39
CA ILE A 50 0.10 -2.72 21.73
C ILE A 50 -1.42 -2.80 21.58
N ARG A 51 -1.93 -3.96 21.16
CA ARG A 51 -3.38 -4.21 21.06
C ARG A 51 -4.07 -3.99 22.41
N GLN A 52 -3.48 -4.47 23.52
CA GLN A 52 -4.05 -4.30 24.84
C GLN A 52 -4.11 -2.82 25.24
N TYR A 53 -3.06 -2.04 25.02
CA TYR A 53 -3.07 -0.59 25.25
C TYR A 53 -4.19 0.13 24.49
N ILE A 54 -4.50 -0.32 23.28
CA ILE A 54 -5.60 0.26 22.49
C ILE A 54 -6.96 -0.16 23.06
N LEU A 55 -7.12 -1.42 23.47
CA LEU A 55 -8.36 -1.92 24.08
C LEU A 55 -8.66 -1.25 25.41
N ASP A 56 -7.63 -0.97 26.21
CA ASP A 56 -7.72 -0.28 27.51
C ASP A 56 -7.88 1.25 27.35
N GLN A 57 -7.94 1.74 26.12
CA GLN A 57 -8.07 3.16 25.75
C GLN A 57 -6.91 4.05 26.24
N GLU A 58 -5.76 3.46 26.53
CA GLU A 58 -4.54 4.19 26.88
C GLU A 58 -3.89 4.84 25.63
N MET A 59 -4.20 4.31 24.45
CA MET A 59 -3.69 4.77 23.16
C MET A 59 -4.72 4.58 22.06
N THR A 60 -4.75 5.48 21.07
CA THR A 60 -5.56 5.25 19.86
C THR A 60 -4.87 4.29 18.90
N PHE A 61 -5.65 3.67 18.00
CA PHE A 61 -5.06 2.82 16.94
C PHE A 61 -4.16 3.64 16.02
N GLU A 62 -4.55 4.88 15.75
CA GLU A 62 -3.84 5.84 14.93
C GLU A 62 -2.46 6.21 15.54
N ASP A 63 -2.43 6.46 16.84
CA ASP A 63 -1.17 6.72 17.57
C ASP A 63 -0.28 5.48 17.57
N ALA A 64 -0.87 4.31 17.83
CA ALA A 64 -0.13 3.04 17.78
C ALA A 64 0.50 2.81 16.40
N ALA A 65 -0.22 3.07 15.33
CA ALA A 65 0.30 2.98 13.98
C ALA A 65 1.46 3.96 13.75
N TYR A 66 1.33 5.21 14.20
CA TYR A 66 2.36 6.23 14.06
C TYR A 66 3.66 5.87 14.79
N TYR A 67 3.57 5.41 16.04
CA TYR A 67 4.74 5.15 16.86
C TYR A 67 5.38 3.78 16.63
N PHE A 68 4.59 2.75 16.33
CA PHE A 68 5.08 1.37 16.34
C PHE A 68 5.08 0.71 14.97
N SER A 69 4.31 1.22 13.98
CA SER A 69 4.29 0.60 12.65
C SER A 69 5.61 0.81 11.90
N THR A 70 6.08 -0.25 11.28
CA THR A 70 7.21 -0.22 10.35
C THR A 70 6.78 0.03 8.90
N ASP A 71 5.47 0.01 8.62
CA ASP A 71 4.93 0.30 7.31
C ASP A 71 5.00 1.80 7.00
N LYS A 72 5.92 2.17 6.14
CA LYS A 72 6.18 3.57 5.75
C LYS A 72 5.02 4.20 4.98
N GLN A 73 4.16 3.40 4.36
CA GLN A 73 3.08 3.91 3.53
C GLN A 73 1.90 4.38 4.39
N THR A 74 1.59 3.67 5.47
CA THR A 74 0.39 3.92 6.26
C THR A 74 0.66 4.51 7.64
N ARG A 75 1.87 4.36 8.21
CA ARG A 75 2.19 4.82 9.57
C ARG A 75 1.90 6.32 9.81
N ASN A 76 2.14 7.17 8.81
CA ASN A 76 1.98 8.62 8.94
C ASN A 76 0.53 9.10 8.75
N ASN A 77 -0.36 8.23 8.31
CA ASN A 77 -1.80 8.51 8.18
C ASN A 77 -2.65 7.67 9.16
N GLY A 78 -2.06 7.29 10.30
CA GLY A 78 -2.74 6.53 11.34
C GLY A 78 -3.02 5.06 10.97
N GLY A 79 -2.22 4.49 10.08
CA GLY A 79 -2.38 3.11 9.63
C GLY A 79 -3.51 2.90 8.61
N LEU A 80 -4.08 3.98 8.08
CA LEU A 80 -5.18 3.88 7.12
C LEU A 80 -4.68 3.33 5.79
N MET A 81 -5.22 2.20 5.39
CA MET A 81 -4.94 1.59 4.09
C MET A 81 -5.79 2.26 3.00
N SER A 82 -5.24 2.35 1.80
CA SER A 82 -5.93 2.88 0.62
C SER A 82 -6.10 1.79 -0.43
N GLY A 83 -7.25 1.81 -1.12
CA GLY A 83 -7.49 0.96 -2.28
C GLY A 83 -6.65 1.38 -3.49
N LYS A 84 -6.72 0.60 -4.56
CA LYS A 84 -5.95 0.81 -5.81
C LYS A 84 -6.19 2.19 -6.44
N ASN A 85 -7.36 2.77 -6.20
CA ASN A 85 -7.74 4.09 -6.71
C ASN A 85 -7.27 5.25 -5.81
N GLY A 86 -6.55 4.97 -4.72
CA GLY A 86 -6.16 5.97 -3.72
C GLY A 86 -7.29 6.41 -2.79
N ASP A 87 -8.46 5.81 -2.89
CA ASP A 87 -9.57 6.00 -1.96
C ASP A 87 -9.27 5.29 -0.63
N SER A 88 -9.75 5.83 0.48
CA SER A 88 -9.69 5.21 1.81
C SER A 88 -10.63 4.01 1.97
N ARG A 89 -11.48 3.75 0.99
CA ARG A 89 -12.36 2.58 0.90
C ARG A 89 -11.70 1.52 0.04
N ILE A 90 -11.51 0.34 0.60
CA ILE A 90 -10.91 -0.81 -0.10
C ILE A 90 -12.04 -1.76 -0.47
N GLU A 91 -12.12 -2.13 -1.73
CA GLU A 91 -13.04 -3.17 -2.15
C GLU A 91 -12.66 -4.51 -1.50
N LYS A 92 -13.66 -5.24 -1.03
CA LYS A 92 -13.43 -6.54 -0.38
C LYS A 92 -12.65 -7.51 -1.26
N ALA A 93 -12.81 -7.42 -2.57
CA ALA A 93 -12.09 -8.22 -3.56
C ALA A 93 -10.60 -7.83 -3.69
N GLU A 94 -10.21 -6.63 -3.24
CA GLU A 94 -8.82 -6.18 -3.25
C GLU A 94 -8.04 -6.63 -2.01
N ILE A 95 -8.75 -7.06 -0.97
CA ILE A 95 -8.13 -7.58 0.26
C ILE A 95 -7.81 -9.05 0.05
N GLU A 96 -6.55 -9.40 0.00
CA GLU A 96 -6.08 -10.74 -0.33
C GLU A 96 -5.46 -11.47 0.88
N GLY A 97 -5.31 -12.78 0.75
CA GLY A 97 -4.55 -13.62 1.65
C GLY A 97 -5.08 -13.70 3.08
N ASP A 98 -4.17 -13.63 4.04
CA ASP A 98 -4.49 -13.79 5.45
C ASP A 98 -5.27 -12.58 6.00
N MET A 99 -5.07 -11.40 5.44
CA MET A 99 -5.83 -10.21 5.81
C MET A 99 -7.32 -10.36 5.47
N ALA A 100 -7.64 -10.88 4.30
CA ALA A 100 -9.03 -11.14 3.91
C ALA A 100 -9.73 -12.09 4.87
N LYS A 101 -9.03 -13.13 5.34
CA LYS A 101 -9.56 -14.08 6.33
C LYS A 101 -9.90 -13.39 7.65
N GLN A 102 -9.07 -12.45 8.10
CA GLN A 102 -9.30 -11.69 9.32
C GLN A 102 -10.48 -10.74 9.16
N VAL A 103 -10.46 -9.87 8.15
CA VAL A 103 -11.50 -8.86 7.90
C VAL A 103 -12.89 -9.51 7.77
N ASN A 104 -12.98 -10.69 7.13
CA ASN A 104 -14.26 -11.38 6.96
C ASN A 104 -14.91 -11.86 8.27
N ARG A 105 -14.14 -11.99 9.35
CA ARG A 105 -14.62 -12.45 10.66
C ARG A 105 -14.87 -11.30 11.62
N MET A 106 -14.35 -10.11 11.32
CA MET A 106 -14.36 -8.96 12.22
C MET A 106 -15.60 -8.10 12.02
N LYS A 107 -16.01 -7.45 13.10
CA LYS A 107 -17.04 -6.41 13.11
C LYS A 107 -16.41 -5.03 13.03
N VAL A 108 -17.23 -4.04 12.66
CA VAL A 108 -16.81 -2.63 12.68
C VAL A 108 -16.38 -2.23 14.08
N GLY A 109 -15.22 -1.57 14.17
CA GLY A 109 -14.60 -1.16 15.45
C GLY A 109 -13.71 -2.22 16.09
N GLU A 110 -13.78 -3.47 15.67
CA GLU A 110 -13.00 -4.57 16.23
C GLU A 110 -11.54 -4.49 15.80
N ILE A 111 -10.65 -4.91 16.71
CA ILE A 111 -9.21 -5.03 16.48
C ILE A 111 -8.85 -6.52 16.48
N SER A 112 -8.17 -6.98 15.44
CA SER A 112 -7.76 -8.38 15.32
C SER A 112 -6.75 -8.76 16.39
N GLU A 113 -6.65 -10.06 16.65
CA GLU A 113 -5.45 -10.62 17.27
C GLU A 113 -4.24 -10.44 16.33
N PRO A 114 -3.00 -10.45 16.87
CA PRO A 114 -1.81 -10.49 16.03
C PRO A 114 -1.84 -11.69 15.09
N PHE A 115 -1.60 -11.46 13.81
CA PHE A 115 -1.54 -12.52 12.81
C PHE A 115 -0.36 -12.33 11.85
N VAL A 116 0.04 -13.42 11.23
CA VAL A 116 1.10 -13.43 10.23
C VAL A 116 0.49 -13.21 8.85
N SER A 117 1.01 -12.24 8.12
CA SER A 117 0.73 -12.04 6.71
C SER A 117 1.99 -12.43 5.92
N LYS A 118 1.87 -13.43 5.07
CA LYS A 118 2.99 -13.90 4.26
C LYS A 118 2.93 -13.25 2.89
N SER A 119 4.00 -12.53 2.54
CA SER A 119 4.26 -12.11 1.17
C SER A 119 5.38 -12.98 0.58
N GLU A 120 5.57 -12.92 -0.74
CA GLU A 120 6.66 -13.66 -1.41
C GLU A 120 8.05 -13.28 -0.86
N ALA A 121 8.20 -12.06 -0.34
CA ALA A 121 9.48 -11.53 0.11
C ALA A 121 9.72 -11.71 1.61
N ARG A 122 8.67 -11.69 2.45
CA ARG A 122 8.84 -11.68 3.92
C ARG A 122 7.57 -12.07 4.67
N GLU A 123 7.74 -12.48 5.93
CA GLU A 123 6.67 -12.60 6.91
C GLU A 123 6.48 -11.26 7.62
N GLU A 124 5.25 -10.79 7.70
CA GLU A 124 4.88 -9.57 8.41
C GLU A 124 3.87 -9.91 9.50
N TYR A 125 4.05 -9.31 10.67
CA TYR A 125 3.15 -9.47 11.81
C TYR A 125 2.27 -8.23 11.90
N LYS A 126 0.95 -8.42 11.95
CA LYS A 126 -0.03 -7.34 11.84
C LYS A 126 -1.14 -7.48 12.86
N ILE A 127 -1.66 -6.33 13.28
CA ILE A 127 -2.99 -6.17 13.83
C ILE A 127 -3.75 -5.22 12.90
N ILE A 128 -5.04 -5.43 12.73
CA ILE A 128 -5.89 -4.60 11.89
C ILE A 128 -7.13 -4.17 12.67
N LYS A 129 -7.70 -3.02 12.30
CA LYS A 129 -8.96 -2.50 12.81
C LYS A 129 -9.91 -2.25 11.66
N VAL A 130 -11.12 -2.76 11.73
CA VAL A 130 -12.17 -2.45 10.76
C VAL A 130 -12.81 -1.12 11.16
N LYS A 131 -12.51 -0.05 10.41
CA LYS A 131 -13.01 1.30 10.72
C LYS A 131 -14.48 1.46 10.35
N ALA A 132 -14.86 0.97 9.17
CA ALA A 132 -16.21 1.04 8.66
C ALA A 132 -16.47 -0.09 7.67
N PHE A 133 -17.72 -0.44 7.47
CA PHE A 133 -18.16 -1.35 6.42
C PHE A 133 -19.25 -0.63 5.62
N TYR A 134 -19.04 -0.53 4.33
CA TYR A 134 -19.99 0.05 3.39
C TYR A 134 -20.67 -1.09 2.63
N PRO A 135 -21.97 -1.38 2.89
CA PRO A 135 -22.68 -2.40 2.14
C PRO A 135 -22.80 -1.98 0.66
N GLN A 136 -22.89 -2.97 -0.20
CA GLN A 136 -23.09 -2.72 -1.62
C GLN A 136 -24.43 -1.96 -1.82
N HIS A 137 -24.36 -0.80 -2.48
CA HIS A 137 -25.51 0.07 -2.74
C HIS A 137 -25.43 0.62 -4.16
N LYS A 138 -26.55 1.15 -4.66
CA LYS A 138 -26.53 1.91 -5.91
C LYS A 138 -25.78 3.21 -5.67
N ALA A 139 -24.89 3.56 -6.60
CA ALA A 139 -24.10 4.81 -6.51
C ALA A 139 -25.01 6.02 -6.26
N ASN A 140 -24.68 6.80 -5.25
CA ASN A 140 -25.39 8.03 -4.88
C ASN A 140 -24.39 9.16 -4.53
N LEU A 141 -24.85 10.40 -4.59
CA LEU A 141 -23.98 11.56 -4.38
C LEU A 141 -23.59 11.80 -2.91
N GLU A 142 -24.32 11.23 -1.96
CA GLU A 142 -24.04 11.41 -0.53
C GLU A 142 -22.86 10.53 -0.09
N ASP A 143 -22.89 9.24 -0.48
CA ASP A 143 -21.88 8.27 -0.07
C ASP A 143 -20.67 8.22 -1.01
N ASP A 144 -20.88 8.51 -2.31
CA ASP A 144 -19.88 8.29 -3.37
C ASP A 144 -19.36 9.59 -3.99
N TRP A 145 -19.53 10.72 -3.33
CA TRP A 145 -19.11 12.03 -3.84
C TRP A 145 -17.67 12.04 -4.36
N GLN A 146 -16.74 11.46 -3.63
CA GLN A 146 -15.32 11.43 -4.03
C GLN A 146 -15.09 10.66 -5.33
N ILE A 147 -15.83 9.58 -5.55
CA ILE A 147 -15.77 8.79 -6.78
C ILE A 147 -16.30 9.62 -7.96
N PHE A 148 -17.44 10.27 -7.79
CA PHE A 148 -18.01 11.14 -8.82
C PHE A 148 -17.10 12.35 -9.13
N GLU A 149 -16.53 12.97 -8.11
CA GLU A 149 -15.58 14.07 -8.29
C GLU A 149 -14.35 13.62 -9.09
N MET A 150 -13.77 12.45 -8.77
CA MET A 150 -12.64 11.89 -9.50
C MET A 150 -12.98 11.58 -10.95
N LEU A 151 -14.14 10.96 -11.20
CA LEU A 151 -14.60 10.63 -12.56
C LEU A 151 -14.78 11.90 -13.40
N LEU A 152 -15.44 12.93 -12.84
CA LEU A 152 -15.63 14.20 -13.52
C LEU A 152 -14.32 14.96 -13.78
N LYS A 153 -13.37 14.89 -12.85
CA LYS A 153 -12.03 15.47 -13.06
C LYS A 153 -11.30 14.77 -14.21
N ASN A 154 -11.34 13.44 -14.24
CA ASN A 154 -10.71 12.66 -15.29
C ASN A 154 -11.34 12.94 -16.65
N GLU A 155 -12.67 12.98 -16.74
CA GLU A 155 -13.40 13.33 -17.97
C GLU A 155 -12.99 14.72 -18.49
N LYS A 156 -12.99 15.73 -17.61
CA LYS A 156 -12.57 17.10 -17.98
C LYS A 156 -11.09 17.16 -18.40
N GLN A 157 -10.22 16.34 -17.81
CA GLN A 157 -8.82 16.27 -18.21
C GLN A 157 -8.67 15.65 -19.60
N MET A 158 -9.41 14.57 -19.88
CA MET A 158 -9.41 13.92 -21.20
C MET A 158 -9.94 14.84 -22.28
N ASP A 159 -11.04 15.54 -22.03
CA ASP A 159 -11.60 16.54 -22.96
C ASP A 159 -10.60 17.65 -23.30
N LYS A 160 -9.90 18.17 -22.28
CA LYS A 160 -8.86 19.18 -22.48
C LYS A 160 -7.69 18.62 -23.29
N LEU A 161 -7.27 17.41 -23.03
CA LEU A 161 -6.20 16.75 -23.77
C LEU A 161 -6.57 16.52 -25.23
N GLU A 162 -7.78 16.05 -25.50
CA GLU A 162 -8.27 15.87 -26.86
C GLU A 162 -8.33 17.20 -27.65
N LYS A 163 -8.85 18.27 -27.03
CA LYS A 163 -8.86 19.60 -27.64
C LYS A 163 -7.44 20.06 -27.95
N TRP A 164 -6.54 19.93 -27.01
CA TRP A 164 -5.14 20.32 -27.20
C TRP A 164 -4.46 19.52 -28.32
N ILE A 165 -4.69 18.21 -28.39
CA ILE A 165 -4.16 17.35 -29.48
C ILE A 165 -4.69 17.81 -30.83
N LYS A 166 -6.00 18.07 -30.96
CA LYS A 166 -6.63 18.55 -32.19
C LYS A 166 -6.02 19.88 -32.66
N GLU A 167 -5.86 20.83 -31.74
CA GLU A 167 -5.22 22.13 -32.02
C GLU A 167 -3.77 21.95 -32.50
N LYS A 168 -2.98 21.06 -31.86
CA LYS A 168 -1.60 20.81 -32.28
C LYS A 168 -1.49 20.11 -33.63
N ILE A 169 -2.39 19.19 -33.92
CA ILE A 169 -2.44 18.53 -35.25
C ILE A 169 -2.74 19.56 -36.33
N GLU A 170 -3.72 20.44 -36.13
CA GLU A 170 -4.03 21.47 -37.13
C GLU A 170 -2.88 22.47 -37.32
N LEU A 171 -2.18 22.83 -36.25
CA LEU A 171 -1.00 23.66 -36.32
C LEU A 171 0.13 23.00 -37.15
N ILE A 172 0.39 21.71 -36.92
CA ILE A 172 1.38 20.95 -37.67
C ILE A 172 1.00 20.83 -39.13
N LYS A 173 -0.25 20.52 -39.45
CA LYS A 173 -0.73 20.47 -40.87
C LYS A 173 -0.53 21.81 -41.57
N SER A 174 -0.76 22.93 -40.91
CA SER A 174 -0.57 24.27 -41.48
C SER A 174 0.90 24.57 -41.82
N TRP A 175 1.85 23.97 -41.11
CA TRP A 175 3.28 24.11 -41.40
C TRP A 175 3.74 23.33 -42.63
N PHE A 176 3.12 22.18 -42.89
CA PHE A 176 3.44 21.37 -44.06
C PHE A 176 2.75 21.80 -45.35
N GLN A 177 1.78 22.75 -45.26
CA GLN A 177 1.10 23.30 -46.45
C GLN A 177 1.70 24.64 -46.96
N LYS A 178 2.76 25.15 -46.28
CA LYS A 178 3.59 26.26 -46.74
C LYS A 178 4.87 25.79 -47.37
#